data_2a2bfcaa90a4ec3f736cbbce86fa8fea
#
_entry.id   2a2bfcaa90a4ec3f736cbbce86fa8fea
#
_cell.length_a   1.000
_cell.length_b   1.000
_cell.length_c   1.000
_cell.angle_alpha   90.00
_cell.angle_beta   90.00
_cell.angle_gamma   90.00
#
_symmetry.space_group_name_H-M   'P 1'
#
loop_
_entity.id
_entity.type
_entity.pdbx_description
1 polymer ?
#
loop_
_entity_poly.entity_id
_entity_poly.type
_entity_poly.pdbx_seq_one_letter_code
_entity_poly.pdbx_strand_id
1 'polypeptide(L)'
;MPHIKFSNVDVSFDETPVLNGINLDLTEHRIGIIGANGSGKSTMTRLINGLGEPTSGSVSVDGLDVSENGKELRKKIGFIFSDAENQIVMPNVRDDVAFSLRRFKLPKQQRIELVDAALERFKLTDLADNSPHTLSGGQKQMLAMAAVLVIDPILILADEPTTLLDLINRNRIRREFAELEQQVIVVTHDLEFLSDFDRVICIDNHAVAYDGAPQDTIGFYTDLMQQRAM
;
A
#
# COMPACT_ATOMS: atom_id res chain seq x y z
N MET A 1 12.23 -6.82 9.27
CA MET A 1 11.59 -5.85 8.35
C MET A 1 12.32 -5.92 7.04
N PRO A 2 11.64 -5.92 5.90
CA PRO A 2 12.29 -5.81 4.59
C PRO A 2 13.10 -4.51 4.47
N HIS A 3 14.20 -4.58 3.75
CA HIS A 3 15.03 -3.43 3.40
C HIS A 3 14.74 -3.02 1.97
N ILE A 4 14.14 -1.83 1.77
CA ILE A 4 13.80 -1.33 0.44
C ILE A 4 14.76 -0.20 0.09
N LYS A 5 15.41 -0.28 -1.06
CA LYS A 5 16.39 0.70 -1.50
C LYS A 5 16.06 1.22 -2.90
N PHE A 6 16.03 2.53 -3.03
CA PHE A 6 16.00 3.26 -4.30
C PHE A 6 17.40 3.84 -4.56
N SER A 7 17.95 3.60 -5.73
CA SER A 7 19.29 4.06 -6.13
C SER A 7 19.21 4.84 -7.43
N ASN A 8 19.27 6.18 -7.33
CA ASN A 8 19.19 7.13 -8.45
C ASN A 8 18.04 6.83 -9.40
N VAL A 9 16.83 6.64 -8.85
CA VAL A 9 15.67 6.22 -9.63
C VAL A 9 15.01 7.41 -10.30
N ASP A 10 14.89 7.32 -11.63
CA ASP A 10 14.06 8.20 -12.45
C ASP A 10 12.91 7.41 -13.05
N VAL A 11 11.76 8.07 -13.20
CA VAL A 11 10.60 7.57 -13.96
C VAL A 11 10.06 8.67 -14.84
N SER A 12 9.88 8.36 -16.12
CA SER A 12 9.22 9.24 -17.08
C SER A 12 8.22 8.46 -17.92
N PHE A 13 7.10 9.08 -18.27
CA PHE A 13 6.14 8.60 -19.26
C PHE A 13 6.08 9.57 -20.42
N ASP A 14 6.35 9.09 -21.63
CA ASP A 14 6.34 9.93 -22.85
C ASP A 14 7.13 11.25 -22.65
N GLU A 15 8.36 11.15 -22.15
CA GLU A 15 9.27 12.28 -21.83
C GLU A 15 8.80 13.18 -20.66
N THR A 16 7.63 12.93 -20.08
CA THR A 16 7.15 13.66 -18.91
C THR A 16 7.74 13.05 -17.62
N PRO A 17 8.55 13.77 -16.85
CA PRO A 17 9.13 13.26 -15.63
C PRO A 17 8.03 13.03 -14.56
N VAL A 18 8.12 11.91 -13.84
CA VAL A 18 7.22 11.55 -12.74
C VAL A 18 7.98 11.37 -11.45
N LEU A 19 9.20 10.82 -11.51
CA LEU A 19 10.15 10.77 -10.41
C LEU A 19 11.53 11.11 -10.95
N ASN A 20 12.32 11.84 -10.16
CA ASN A 20 13.63 12.32 -10.58
C ASN A 20 14.64 12.17 -9.43
N GLY A 21 15.68 11.37 -9.66
CA GLY A 21 16.83 11.22 -8.77
C GLY A 21 16.46 10.66 -7.38
N ILE A 22 15.48 9.78 -7.28
CA ILE A 22 15.04 9.24 -6.00
C ILE A 22 16.12 8.33 -5.40
N ASN A 23 16.60 8.71 -4.22
CA ASN A 23 17.52 7.93 -3.41
C ASN A 23 16.92 7.76 -2.03
N LEU A 24 16.55 6.54 -1.65
CA LEU A 24 15.92 6.22 -0.36
C LEU A 24 16.42 4.87 0.14
N ASP A 25 16.51 4.77 1.45
CA ASP A 25 16.83 3.55 2.19
C ASP A 25 15.78 3.40 3.29
N LEU A 26 14.90 2.40 3.17
CA LEU A 26 13.68 2.25 3.95
C LEU A 26 13.73 0.96 4.74
N THR A 27 13.80 1.07 6.07
CA THR A 27 13.89 -0.06 7.00
C THR A 27 12.90 0.03 8.15
N GLU A 28 12.24 1.19 8.29
CA GLU A 28 11.29 1.48 9.36
C GLU A 28 10.03 0.62 9.21
N HIS A 29 9.36 0.36 10.33
CA HIS A 29 8.13 -0.47 10.35
C HIS A 29 6.98 0.22 9.62
N ARG A 30 6.77 1.52 9.89
CA ARG A 30 5.67 2.30 9.32
C ARG A 30 6.20 3.54 8.63
N ILE A 31 6.03 3.59 7.30
CA ILE A 31 6.51 4.68 6.46
C ILE A 31 5.33 5.33 5.75
N GLY A 32 5.18 6.63 5.91
CA GLY A 32 4.21 7.45 5.20
C GLY A 32 4.81 8.11 3.97
N ILE A 33 4.03 8.25 2.91
CA ILE A 33 4.40 9.02 1.72
C ILE A 33 3.30 10.05 1.45
N ILE A 34 3.66 11.32 1.48
CA ILE A 34 2.77 12.44 1.22
C ILE A 34 3.26 13.30 0.05
N GLY A 35 2.41 14.18 -0.44
CA GLY A 35 2.73 15.10 -1.53
C GLY A 35 1.49 15.45 -2.36
N ALA A 36 1.60 16.46 -3.22
CA ALA A 36 0.50 16.90 -4.09
C ALA A 36 0.06 15.80 -5.07
N ASN A 37 -1.14 15.94 -5.65
CA ASN A 37 -1.61 15.04 -6.70
C ASN A 37 -0.67 15.14 -7.91
N GLY A 38 -0.33 13.99 -8.50
CA GLY A 38 0.59 13.91 -9.63
C GLY A 38 2.08 14.00 -9.25
N SER A 39 2.45 14.07 -7.96
CA SER A 39 3.87 14.16 -7.55
C SER A 39 4.68 12.88 -7.72
N GLY A 40 4.05 11.74 -8.06
CA GLY A 40 4.74 10.46 -8.27
C GLY A 40 4.59 9.42 -7.13
N LYS A 41 3.82 9.72 -6.06
CA LYS A 41 3.65 8.83 -4.89
C LYS A 41 3.22 7.39 -5.25
N SER A 42 2.13 7.27 -6.00
CA SER A 42 1.62 5.95 -6.43
C SER A 42 2.58 5.24 -7.38
N THR A 43 3.33 5.99 -8.20
CA THR A 43 4.39 5.42 -9.04
C THR A 43 5.49 4.83 -8.17
N MET A 44 5.93 5.55 -7.14
CA MET A 44 6.97 5.08 -6.22
C MET A 44 6.58 3.76 -5.52
N THR A 45 5.33 3.64 -5.03
CA THR A 45 4.88 2.37 -4.41
C THR A 45 4.78 1.23 -5.42
N ARG A 46 4.38 1.52 -6.68
CA ARG A 46 4.32 0.51 -7.75
C ARG A 46 5.70 0.00 -8.17
N LEU A 47 6.75 0.81 -8.06
CA LEU A 47 8.12 0.35 -8.30
C LEU A 47 8.54 -0.72 -7.29
N ILE A 48 8.14 -0.62 -6.01
CA ILE A 48 8.55 -1.55 -4.95
C ILE A 48 8.06 -2.98 -5.20
N ASN A 49 6.88 -3.16 -5.80
CA ASN A 49 6.34 -4.49 -6.07
C ASN A 49 6.45 -4.93 -7.54
N GLY A 50 7.15 -4.16 -8.37
CA GLY A 50 7.35 -4.45 -9.79
C GLY A 50 6.07 -4.36 -10.62
N LEU A 51 5.13 -3.48 -10.25
CA LEU A 51 4.00 -3.05 -11.10
C LEU A 51 4.36 -1.83 -11.96
N GLY A 52 5.56 -1.30 -11.81
CA GLY A 52 6.17 -0.28 -12.62
C GLY A 52 7.65 -0.57 -12.79
N GLU A 53 8.27 0.04 -13.79
CA GLU A 53 9.71 -0.06 -14.04
C GLU A 53 10.32 1.34 -14.00
N PRO A 54 11.52 1.53 -13.42
CA PRO A 54 12.23 2.79 -13.50
C PRO A 54 12.77 3.01 -14.92
N THR A 55 12.81 4.28 -15.35
CA THR A 55 13.47 4.68 -16.61
C THR A 55 14.98 4.60 -16.46
N SER A 56 15.50 4.93 -15.28
CA SER A 56 16.91 4.76 -14.90
C SER A 56 17.03 4.47 -13.40
N GLY A 57 18.20 4.03 -12.97
CA GLY A 57 18.44 3.60 -11.59
C GLY A 57 17.87 2.22 -11.28
N SER A 58 17.75 1.88 -10.01
CA SER A 58 17.24 0.56 -9.58
C SER A 58 16.49 0.65 -8.26
N VAL A 59 15.54 -0.29 -8.08
CA VAL A 59 14.83 -0.52 -6.81
C VAL A 59 15.09 -1.96 -6.37
N SER A 60 15.45 -2.15 -5.11
CA SER A 60 15.63 -3.49 -4.55
C SER A 60 14.87 -3.67 -3.26
N VAL A 61 14.45 -4.91 -2.98
CA VAL A 61 13.84 -5.35 -1.72
C VAL A 61 14.64 -6.53 -1.20
N ASP A 62 15.20 -6.39 0.00
CA ASP A 62 16.12 -7.38 0.61
C ASP A 62 17.28 -7.76 -0.33
N GLY A 63 17.80 -6.78 -1.06
CA GLY A 63 18.90 -6.97 -2.02
C GLY A 63 18.49 -7.60 -3.35
N LEU A 64 17.22 -7.97 -3.54
CA LEU A 64 16.69 -8.48 -4.81
C LEU A 64 16.24 -7.30 -5.68
N ASP A 65 16.82 -7.15 -6.87
CA ASP A 65 16.39 -6.16 -7.84
C ASP A 65 14.94 -6.45 -8.28
N VAL A 66 14.08 -5.44 -8.19
CA VAL A 66 12.64 -5.60 -8.44
C VAL A 66 12.36 -5.85 -9.92
N SER A 67 13.14 -5.28 -10.84
CA SER A 67 12.95 -5.48 -12.29
C SER A 67 13.16 -6.93 -12.68
N GLU A 68 14.12 -7.61 -12.07
CA GLU A 68 14.44 -9.01 -12.32
C GLU A 68 13.56 -9.98 -11.52
N ASN A 69 13.19 -9.61 -10.28
CA ASN A 69 12.55 -10.51 -9.31
C ASN A 69 11.09 -10.14 -8.98
N GLY A 70 10.46 -9.23 -9.72
CA GLY A 70 9.13 -8.71 -9.41
C GLY A 70 8.04 -9.79 -9.22
N LYS A 71 8.11 -10.91 -9.98
CA LYS A 71 7.17 -12.02 -9.81
C LYS A 71 7.30 -12.73 -8.46
N GLU A 72 8.51 -12.91 -7.95
CA GLU A 72 8.76 -13.51 -6.64
C GLU A 72 8.42 -12.54 -5.51
N LEU A 73 8.76 -11.28 -5.66
CA LEU A 73 8.45 -10.22 -4.69
C LEU A 73 6.95 -10.04 -4.53
N ARG A 74 6.15 -10.07 -5.61
CA ARG A 74 4.68 -10.01 -5.53
C ARG A 74 4.02 -11.18 -4.79
N LYS A 75 4.73 -12.26 -4.51
CA LYS A 75 4.22 -13.32 -3.62
C LYS A 75 4.33 -12.95 -2.14
N LYS A 76 5.24 -12.03 -1.81
CA LYS A 76 5.59 -11.64 -0.43
C LYS A 76 5.17 -10.21 -0.10
N ILE A 77 4.82 -9.41 -1.08
CA ILE A 77 4.41 -8.01 -0.94
C ILE A 77 2.92 -7.92 -1.24
N GLY A 78 2.16 -7.41 -0.28
CA GLY A 78 0.76 -7.07 -0.44
C GLY A 78 0.60 -5.67 -1.01
N PHE A 79 -0.40 -5.45 -1.88
CA PHE A 79 -0.73 -4.13 -2.38
C PHE A 79 -2.24 -3.87 -2.19
N ILE A 80 -2.57 -2.78 -1.52
CA ILE A 80 -3.93 -2.31 -1.29
C ILE A 80 -4.14 -1.06 -2.14
N PHE A 81 -5.07 -1.14 -3.09
CA PHE A 81 -5.40 -0.03 -3.99
C PHE A 81 -6.37 0.95 -3.32
N SER A 82 -6.38 2.19 -3.81
CA SER A 82 -7.29 3.25 -3.35
C SER A 82 -8.76 2.93 -3.57
N ASP A 83 -9.07 2.21 -4.64
CA ASP A 83 -10.41 1.73 -4.95
C ASP A 83 -10.47 0.21 -4.78
N ALA A 84 -11.11 -0.23 -3.70
CA ALA A 84 -11.29 -1.64 -3.40
C ALA A 84 -12.09 -2.39 -4.49
N GLU A 85 -12.99 -1.73 -5.22
CA GLU A 85 -13.74 -2.37 -6.31
C GLU A 85 -12.84 -2.85 -7.43
N ASN A 86 -11.79 -2.11 -7.74
CA ASN A 86 -10.81 -2.49 -8.76
C ASN A 86 -9.91 -3.67 -8.33
N GLN A 87 -9.91 -4.02 -7.04
CA GLN A 87 -9.13 -5.12 -6.49
C GLN A 87 -9.94 -6.42 -6.38
N ILE A 88 -11.25 -6.31 -6.21
CA ILE A 88 -12.19 -7.43 -6.04
C ILE A 88 -12.46 -8.06 -7.41
N VAL A 89 -12.19 -9.37 -7.55
CA VAL A 89 -12.26 -10.05 -8.86
C VAL A 89 -13.17 -11.29 -8.86
N MET A 90 -13.65 -11.73 -7.69
CA MET A 90 -14.44 -12.96 -7.59
C MET A 90 -15.92 -12.68 -7.28
N PRO A 91 -16.83 -13.62 -7.63
CA PRO A 91 -18.28 -13.40 -7.52
C PRO A 91 -18.80 -13.38 -6.09
N ASN A 92 -18.06 -13.91 -5.11
CA ASN A 92 -18.40 -13.86 -3.70
C ASN A 92 -17.19 -13.54 -2.82
N VAL A 93 -17.46 -13.09 -1.61
CA VAL A 93 -16.46 -12.61 -0.64
C VAL A 93 -15.45 -13.70 -0.29
N ARG A 94 -15.89 -14.91 0.00
CA ARG A 94 -15.02 -16.05 0.36
C ARG A 94 -14.06 -16.40 -0.77
N ASP A 95 -14.57 -16.47 -1.99
CA ASP A 95 -13.76 -16.82 -3.15
C ASP A 95 -12.73 -15.73 -3.47
N ASP A 96 -13.04 -14.48 -3.19
CA ASP A 96 -12.11 -13.36 -3.41
C ASP A 96 -10.92 -13.44 -2.46
N VAL A 97 -11.13 -13.68 -1.18
CA VAL A 97 -10.05 -13.95 -0.22
C VAL A 97 -9.26 -15.20 -0.64
N ALA A 98 -9.95 -16.29 -1.00
CA ALA A 98 -9.32 -17.54 -1.42
C ALA A 98 -8.50 -17.41 -2.72
N PHE A 99 -8.85 -16.45 -3.58
CA PHE A 99 -8.16 -16.21 -4.85
C PHE A 99 -6.68 -15.87 -4.64
N SER A 100 -6.33 -15.09 -3.64
CA SER A 100 -4.96 -14.72 -3.31
C SER A 100 -4.08 -15.94 -2.99
N LEU A 101 -4.67 -17.01 -2.45
CA LEU A 101 -3.97 -18.24 -2.10
C LEU A 101 -3.76 -19.20 -3.28
N ARG A 102 -4.35 -18.95 -4.47
CA ARG A 102 -4.24 -19.87 -5.64
C ARG A 102 -2.80 -20.09 -6.12
N ARG A 103 -1.96 -19.09 -5.96
CA ARG A 103 -0.54 -19.15 -6.36
C ARG A 103 0.34 -19.97 -5.40
N PHE A 104 -0.20 -20.31 -4.21
CA PHE A 104 0.49 -21.12 -3.20
C PHE A 104 -0.02 -22.56 -3.28
N LYS A 105 0.89 -23.51 -3.21
CA LYS A 105 0.56 -24.95 -3.24
C LYS A 105 0.13 -25.44 -1.85
N LEU A 106 -0.95 -24.86 -1.29
CA LEU A 106 -1.46 -25.22 0.02
C LEU A 106 -2.45 -26.40 -0.06
N PRO A 107 -2.45 -27.32 0.93
CA PRO A 107 -3.50 -28.30 1.10
C PRO A 107 -4.88 -27.62 1.19
N LYS A 108 -5.93 -28.29 0.66
CA LYS A 108 -7.28 -27.74 0.64
C LYS A 108 -7.76 -27.30 2.04
N GLN A 109 -7.51 -28.13 3.05
CA GLN A 109 -7.94 -27.83 4.43
C GLN A 109 -7.25 -26.59 4.97
N GLN A 110 -5.94 -26.47 4.83
CA GLN A 110 -5.18 -25.29 5.27
C GLN A 110 -5.65 -24.00 4.57
N ARG A 111 -5.97 -24.08 3.27
CA ARG A 111 -6.52 -22.93 2.56
C ARG A 111 -7.88 -22.48 3.13
N ILE A 112 -8.75 -23.42 3.47
CA ILE A 112 -10.05 -23.12 4.10
C ILE A 112 -9.83 -22.43 5.45
N GLU A 113 -8.97 -22.96 6.29
CA GLU A 113 -8.66 -22.40 7.61
C GLU A 113 -8.11 -20.96 7.53
N LEU A 114 -7.19 -20.69 6.58
CA LEU A 114 -6.66 -19.36 6.38
C LEU A 114 -7.73 -18.36 5.90
N VAL A 115 -8.60 -18.79 5.00
CA VAL A 115 -9.71 -17.96 4.51
C VAL A 115 -10.71 -17.67 5.62
N ASP A 116 -11.10 -18.68 6.40
CA ASP A 116 -12.03 -18.50 7.51
C ASP A 116 -11.47 -17.56 8.58
N ALA A 117 -10.20 -17.71 8.94
CA ALA A 117 -9.52 -16.82 9.88
C ALA A 117 -9.45 -15.36 9.36
N ALA A 118 -9.18 -15.17 8.07
CA ALA A 118 -9.19 -13.84 7.46
C ALA A 118 -10.59 -13.21 7.47
N LEU A 119 -11.63 -13.98 7.14
CA LEU A 119 -13.01 -13.51 7.17
C LEU A 119 -13.45 -13.13 8.59
N GLU A 120 -13.07 -13.92 9.59
CA GLU A 120 -13.35 -13.63 10.99
C GLU A 120 -12.65 -12.35 11.46
N ARG A 121 -11.34 -12.21 11.20
CA ARG A 121 -10.55 -11.02 11.54
C ARG A 121 -11.19 -9.74 11.02
N PHE A 122 -11.62 -9.74 9.76
CA PHE A 122 -12.20 -8.57 9.11
C PHE A 122 -13.72 -8.45 9.26
N LYS A 123 -14.36 -9.33 10.08
CA LYS A 123 -15.82 -9.34 10.33
C LYS A 123 -16.64 -9.49 9.05
N LEU A 124 -16.21 -10.41 8.19
CA LEU A 124 -16.84 -10.74 6.90
C LEU A 124 -17.48 -12.13 6.88
N THR A 125 -17.44 -12.88 7.99
CA THR A 125 -17.93 -14.26 8.07
C THR A 125 -19.39 -14.39 7.62
N ASP A 126 -20.28 -13.52 8.12
CA ASP A 126 -21.71 -13.52 7.77
C ASP A 126 -21.97 -13.07 6.33
N LEU A 127 -20.96 -12.51 5.67
CA LEU A 127 -21.03 -12.00 4.28
C LEU A 127 -20.30 -12.90 3.30
N ALA A 128 -19.74 -14.04 3.77
CA ALA A 128 -18.83 -14.90 3.01
C ALA A 128 -19.39 -15.35 1.65
N ASP A 129 -20.68 -15.66 1.59
CA ASP A 129 -21.37 -16.14 0.39
C ASP A 129 -22.03 -15.00 -0.41
N ASN A 130 -21.97 -13.76 0.08
CA ASN A 130 -22.55 -12.61 -0.59
C ASN A 130 -21.72 -12.17 -1.79
N SER A 131 -22.39 -11.55 -2.77
CA SER A 131 -21.69 -10.84 -3.82
C SER A 131 -21.01 -9.60 -3.28
N PRO A 132 -19.71 -9.33 -3.60
CA PRO A 132 -19.02 -8.12 -3.18
C PRO A 132 -19.72 -6.82 -3.60
N HIS A 133 -20.52 -6.84 -4.67
CA HIS A 133 -21.29 -5.67 -5.10
C HIS A 133 -22.36 -5.23 -4.09
N THR A 134 -22.77 -6.12 -3.17
CA THR A 134 -23.75 -5.78 -2.11
C THR A 134 -23.10 -5.18 -0.87
N LEU A 135 -21.78 -5.15 -0.81
CA LEU A 135 -21.01 -4.64 0.32
C LEU A 135 -20.99 -3.09 0.32
N SER A 136 -20.99 -2.52 1.52
CA SER A 136 -20.66 -1.09 1.69
C SER A 136 -19.21 -0.80 1.33
N GLY A 137 -18.85 0.46 1.05
CA GLY A 137 -17.48 0.85 0.75
C GLY A 137 -16.48 0.41 1.82
N GLY A 138 -16.82 0.57 3.11
CA GLY A 138 -15.99 0.08 4.21
C GLY A 138 -15.84 -1.43 4.25
N GLN A 139 -16.89 -2.19 3.93
CA GLN A 139 -16.82 -3.66 3.84
C GLN A 139 -15.98 -4.12 2.65
N LYS A 140 -16.05 -3.43 1.50
CA LYS A 140 -15.18 -3.69 0.34
C LYS A 140 -13.72 -3.46 0.69
N GLN A 141 -13.42 -2.39 1.43
CA GLN A 141 -12.05 -2.13 1.88
C GLN A 141 -11.55 -3.21 2.87
N MET A 142 -12.42 -3.69 3.79
CA MET A 142 -12.08 -4.83 4.65
C MET A 142 -11.83 -6.10 3.83
N LEU A 143 -12.61 -6.35 2.77
CA LEU A 143 -12.41 -7.48 1.87
C LEU A 143 -11.07 -7.37 1.13
N ALA A 144 -10.73 -6.20 0.59
CA ALA A 144 -9.45 -5.97 -0.05
C ALA A 144 -8.27 -6.21 0.92
N MET A 145 -8.39 -5.75 2.17
CA MET A 145 -7.39 -6.03 3.20
C MET A 145 -7.31 -7.53 3.54
N ALA A 146 -8.44 -8.21 3.72
CA ALA A 146 -8.49 -9.65 3.97
C ALA A 146 -7.80 -10.45 2.86
N ALA A 147 -8.09 -10.10 1.60
CA ALA A 147 -7.50 -10.74 0.42
C ALA A 147 -5.98 -10.49 0.30
N VAL A 148 -5.48 -9.36 0.80
CA VAL A 148 -4.04 -9.07 0.84
C VAL A 148 -3.36 -9.77 2.02
N LEU A 149 -3.96 -9.74 3.20
CA LEU A 149 -3.32 -10.23 4.43
C LEU A 149 -3.38 -11.74 4.59
N VAL A 150 -4.30 -12.42 3.89
CA VAL A 150 -4.42 -13.91 3.95
C VAL A 150 -3.16 -14.64 3.49
N ILE A 151 -2.29 -13.99 2.72
CA ILE A 151 -1.01 -14.56 2.26
C ILE A 151 0.14 -14.33 3.23
N ASP A 152 -0.10 -13.63 4.35
CA ASP A 152 0.90 -13.23 5.34
C ASP A 152 2.12 -12.53 4.69
N PRO A 153 1.92 -11.36 4.05
CA PRO A 153 2.99 -10.66 3.34
C PRO A 153 4.02 -10.11 4.33
N ILE A 154 5.28 -9.95 3.89
CA ILE A 154 6.34 -9.31 4.70
C ILE A 154 6.28 -7.78 4.64
N LEU A 155 5.65 -7.24 3.60
CA LEU A 155 5.50 -5.82 3.32
C LEU A 155 4.09 -5.56 2.76
N ILE A 156 3.45 -4.51 3.26
CA ILE A 156 2.16 -4.02 2.76
C ILE A 156 2.37 -2.63 2.18
N LEU A 157 2.01 -2.47 0.93
CA LEU A 157 1.94 -1.18 0.23
C LEU A 157 0.47 -0.78 0.15
N ALA A 158 0.12 0.41 0.59
CA ALA A 158 -1.23 0.93 0.52
C ALA A 158 -1.25 2.29 -0.18
N ASP A 159 -2.03 2.38 -1.24
CA ASP A 159 -2.21 3.61 -2.01
C ASP A 159 -3.58 4.19 -1.68
N GLU A 160 -3.62 5.24 -0.84
CA GLU A 160 -4.83 5.94 -0.39
C GLU A 160 -5.91 5.02 0.23
N PRO A 161 -5.59 4.19 1.23
CA PRO A 161 -6.49 3.13 1.72
C PRO A 161 -7.74 3.65 2.45
N THR A 162 -7.81 4.94 2.76
CA THR A 162 -8.95 5.59 3.45
C THR A 162 -9.78 6.49 2.53
N THR A 163 -9.42 6.62 1.27
CA THR A 163 -10.15 7.44 0.29
C THR A 163 -11.56 6.90 0.09
N LEU A 164 -12.54 7.80 -0.06
CA LEU A 164 -13.97 7.51 -0.21
C LEU A 164 -14.65 6.86 1.02
N LEU A 165 -13.97 6.73 2.15
CA LEU A 165 -14.56 6.20 3.37
C LEU A 165 -15.09 7.32 4.28
N ASP A 166 -16.20 7.01 4.94
CA ASP A 166 -16.69 7.83 6.04
C ASP A 166 -15.74 7.78 7.26
N LEU A 167 -15.95 8.66 8.23
CA LEU A 167 -15.09 8.78 9.40
C LEU A 167 -14.99 7.48 10.22
N ILE A 168 -16.10 6.72 10.32
CA ILE A 168 -16.14 5.47 11.10
C ILE A 168 -15.27 4.41 10.43
N ASN A 169 -15.44 4.23 9.12
CA ASN A 169 -14.67 3.26 8.34
C ASN A 169 -13.20 3.67 8.23
N ARG A 170 -12.89 4.96 8.06
CA ARG A 170 -11.52 5.49 8.09
C ARG A 170 -10.82 5.15 9.41
N ASN A 171 -11.45 5.40 10.55
CA ASN A 171 -10.89 5.09 11.87
C ASN A 171 -10.73 3.58 12.09
N ARG A 172 -11.58 2.77 11.47
CA ARG A 172 -11.44 1.32 11.49
C ARG A 172 -10.21 0.88 10.71
N ILE A 173 -10.03 1.39 9.48
CA ILE A 173 -8.83 1.11 8.66
C ILE A 173 -7.56 1.51 9.41
N ARG A 174 -7.50 2.71 10.00
CA ARG A 174 -6.34 3.17 10.77
C ARG A 174 -5.98 2.18 11.89
N ARG A 175 -6.97 1.68 12.64
CA ARG A 175 -6.74 0.68 13.71
C ARG A 175 -6.20 -0.62 13.15
N GLU A 176 -6.77 -1.14 12.06
CA GLU A 176 -6.27 -2.34 11.41
C GLU A 176 -4.79 -2.19 11.00
N PHE A 177 -4.42 -1.03 10.41
CA PHE A 177 -3.03 -0.76 10.06
C PHE A 177 -2.12 -0.61 11.29
N ALA A 178 -2.62 -0.06 12.39
CA ALA A 178 -1.87 0.07 13.64
C ALA A 178 -1.54 -1.28 14.30
N GLU A 179 -2.35 -2.32 14.04
CA GLU A 179 -2.17 -3.68 14.58
C GLU A 179 -1.33 -4.59 13.67
N LEU A 180 -0.89 -4.11 12.50
CA LEU A 180 -0.09 -4.90 11.58
C LEU A 180 1.35 -5.09 12.11
N GLU A 181 1.82 -6.33 12.11
CA GLU A 181 3.21 -6.69 12.43
C GLU A 181 4.15 -6.55 11.22
N GLN A 182 3.58 -6.55 10.01
CA GLN A 182 4.28 -6.40 8.75
C GLN A 182 4.82 -4.98 8.60
N GLN A 183 5.88 -4.81 7.83
CA GLN A 183 6.28 -3.48 7.39
C GLN A 183 5.18 -2.86 6.52
N VAL A 184 4.90 -1.57 6.72
CA VAL A 184 3.83 -0.88 6.03
C VAL A 184 4.35 0.40 5.38
N ILE A 185 4.03 0.60 4.09
CA ILE A 185 4.23 1.87 3.38
C ILE A 185 2.86 2.36 2.92
N VAL A 186 2.46 3.54 3.38
CA VAL A 186 1.15 4.14 3.08
C VAL A 186 1.34 5.45 2.34
N VAL A 187 0.78 5.53 1.14
CA VAL A 187 0.54 6.80 0.45
C VAL A 187 -0.82 7.33 0.89
N THR A 188 -0.89 8.56 1.39
CA THR A 188 -2.17 9.15 1.79
C THR A 188 -2.15 10.67 1.85
N HIS A 189 -3.32 11.27 1.69
CA HIS A 189 -3.60 12.70 2.02
C HIS A 189 -4.13 12.87 3.45
N ASP A 190 -4.41 11.78 4.15
CA ASP A 190 -4.88 11.77 5.52
C ASP A 190 -3.67 11.91 6.47
N LEU A 191 -3.27 13.16 6.73
CA LEU A 191 -2.09 13.46 7.54
C LEU A 191 -2.20 12.94 8.98
N GLU A 192 -3.42 12.89 9.52
CA GLU A 192 -3.67 12.35 10.85
C GLU A 192 -3.41 10.83 10.92
N PHE A 193 -3.59 10.11 9.81
CA PHE A 193 -3.27 8.69 9.72
C PHE A 193 -1.77 8.43 9.94
N LEU A 194 -0.93 9.37 9.63
CA LEU A 194 0.52 9.22 9.67
C LEU A 194 1.15 9.66 11.01
N SER A 195 0.35 10.16 11.94
CA SER A 195 0.85 10.74 13.21
C SER A 195 1.69 9.77 14.04
N ASP A 196 1.38 8.47 13.98
CA ASP A 196 2.02 7.40 14.75
C ASP A 196 3.00 6.56 13.89
N PHE A 197 3.37 7.06 12.70
CA PHE A 197 4.33 6.40 11.84
C PHE A 197 5.77 6.69 12.31
N ASP A 198 6.74 5.86 11.87
CA ASP A 198 8.13 6.03 12.25
C ASP A 198 8.83 7.07 11.38
N ARG A 199 8.41 7.18 10.10
CA ARG A 199 9.00 8.06 9.09
C ARG A 199 7.96 8.51 8.08
N VAL A 200 8.06 9.75 7.63
CA VAL A 200 7.23 10.27 6.55
C VAL A 200 8.13 10.92 5.49
N ILE A 201 7.82 10.66 4.22
CA ILE A 201 8.51 11.19 3.06
C ILE A 201 7.55 12.09 2.29
N CYS A 202 7.96 13.32 2.04
CA CYS A 202 7.23 14.26 1.20
C CYS A 202 7.81 14.27 -0.21
N ILE A 203 6.99 13.91 -1.20
CA ILE A 203 7.33 14.00 -2.63
C ILE A 203 6.72 15.27 -3.21
N ASP A 204 7.58 16.11 -3.76
CA ASP A 204 7.19 17.36 -4.43
C ASP A 204 8.06 17.62 -5.65
N ASN A 205 7.47 18.19 -6.70
CA ASN A 205 8.17 18.42 -7.97
C ASN A 205 8.98 17.19 -8.44
N HIS A 206 8.37 16.00 -8.32
CA HIS A 206 8.94 14.72 -8.78
C HIS A 206 10.15 14.20 -7.97
N ALA A 207 10.52 14.85 -6.88
CA ALA A 207 11.66 14.50 -6.03
C ALA A 207 11.28 14.40 -4.55
N VAL A 208 12.16 13.82 -3.74
CA VAL A 208 12.05 13.88 -2.27
C VAL A 208 12.32 15.31 -1.82
N ALA A 209 11.28 16.00 -1.36
CA ALA A 209 11.38 17.38 -0.87
C ALA A 209 11.71 17.44 0.63
N TYR A 210 11.21 16.47 1.40
CA TYR A 210 11.50 16.32 2.82
C TYR A 210 11.38 14.86 3.24
N ASP A 211 12.16 14.46 4.21
CA ASP A 211 12.23 13.09 4.70
C ASP A 211 12.62 13.10 6.18
N GLY A 212 11.78 12.59 7.07
CA GLY A 212 12.02 12.66 8.50
C GLY A 212 10.89 12.19 9.38
N ALA A 213 10.89 12.68 10.62
CA ALA A 213 9.84 12.38 11.58
C ALA A 213 8.47 12.88 11.09
N PRO A 214 7.36 12.17 11.41
CA PRO A 214 6.03 12.51 10.92
C PRO A 214 5.64 13.97 11.15
N GLN A 215 5.84 14.49 12.36
CA GLN A 215 5.46 15.86 12.72
C GLN A 215 6.20 16.91 11.89
N ASP A 216 7.51 16.72 11.67
CA ASP A 216 8.34 17.65 10.91
C ASP A 216 7.95 17.63 9.42
N THR A 217 7.79 16.43 8.84
CA THR A 217 7.43 16.28 7.44
C THR A 217 6.01 16.78 7.14
N ILE A 218 5.05 16.51 8.03
CA ILE A 218 3.67 17.00 7.90
C ILE A 218 3.64 18.53 8.03
N GLY A 219 4.42 19.10 8.96
CA GLY A 219 4.58 20.55 9.10
C GLY A 219 5.13 21.17 7.82
N PHE A 220 6.25 20.65 7.31
CA PHE A 220 6.85 21.09 6.05
C PHE A 220 5.84 21.06 4.88
N TYR A 221 5.12 19.94 4.72
CA TYR A 221 4.13 19.79 3.65
C TYR A 221 2.99 20.80 3.79
N THR A 222 2.50 21.03 5.00
CA THR A 222 1.41 21.96 5.27
C THR A 222 1.82 23.39 4.89
N ASP A 223 3.01 23.83 5.30
CA ASP A 223 3.55 25.15 4.97
C ASP A 223 3.74 25.31 3.46
N LEU A 224 4.27 24.28 2.80
CA LEU A 224 4.44 24.27 1.34
C LEU A 224 3.11 24.44 0.60
N MET A 225 2.05 23.74 1.05
CA MET A 225 0.73 23.85 0.43
C MET A 225 0.08 25.19 0.70
N GLN A 226 0.26 25.81 1.87
CA GLN A 226 -0.22 27.14 2.18
C GLN A 226 0.43 28.20 1.30
N GLN A 227 1.75 28.11 1.10
CA GLN A 227 2.47 29.06 0.21
C GLN A 227 2.00 28.98 -1.24
N ARG A 228 1.59 27.82 -1.73
CA ARG A 228 1.06 27.64 -3.10
C ARG A 228 -0.39 28.09 -3.26
N ALA A 229 -1.12 28.24 -2.18
CA ALA A 229 -2.50 28.70 -2.19
C ALA A 229 -2.63 30.24 -2.14
N MET A 230 -1.53 30.97 -1.89
CA MET A 230 -1.42 32.43 -1.92
C MET A 230 -1.05 32.92 -3.30
#